data_4b22b07fc3ccea65e6cc97e9e2e2e795
#
_entry.id   4b22b07fc3ccea65e6cc97e9e2e2e795
#
_cell.length_a   1.000
_cell.length_b   1.000
_cell.length_c   1.000
_cell.angle_alpha   90.00
_cell.angle_beta   90.00
_cell.angle_gamma   90.00
#
_symmetry.space_group_name_H-M   'P 1'
#
loop_
_entity.id
_entity.type
_entity.pdbx_description
1 polymer ?
#
loop_
_entity_poly.entity_id
_entity_poly.type
_entity_poly.pdbx_seq_one_letter_code
_entity_poly.pdbx_strand_id
1 'polypeptide(L)'
;MRPLLRAPSVASVRITVLAGGVGGSRFVRGVREECARRWPAQGAEDGIATSAEVTVIVNTGDDLWLAGVRLMPDFDSLLYSLAGVNDTERGWGRAGETERVAAELREWGVGWPWFTLGDLDLGTHLARTAWLREGATPSQVGARLQTRWPLGVRLIPATDTEVDTYVEVADADVPGGEREMHFQEWWTRYRASLPAVAFRQRNIEAARPAPGVVETIVGADLVLVAPSNPVVSIGTIVSVPGIHEAILETHAPVVGVSPIIGGKVVRGMADACLPAIGVDTTAEAVGRHYGARSVGGLLDGWLVDETDAAAVAPLEASGLPAASVPLWMRDLDTSATLAGAAIDFAAAVRARGDA
;
A
#
# COMPACT_ATOMS: atom_id res chain seq x y z
N MET A 1 -20.21 46.62 14.95
CA MET A 1 -19.97 45.23 14.57
C MET A 1 -18.48 44.97 14.63
N ARG A 2 -17.98 44.29 15.67
CA ARG A 2 -16.58 43.88 15.77
C ARG A 2 -16.39 42.63 14.88
N PRO A 3 -15.32 42.53 14.07
CA PRO A 3 -15.01 41.30 13.35
C PRO A 3 -14.66 40.21 14.38
N LEU A 4 -15.34 39.10 14.31
CA LEU A 4 -14.99 37.86 15.01
C LEU A 4 -13.59 37.44 14.52
N LEU A 5 -12.59 37.59 15.39
CA LEU A 5 -11.27 37.01 15.20
C LEU A 5 -11.48 35.49 15.02
N ARG A 6 -11.17 34.98 13.83
CA ARG A 6 -11.00 33.53 13.60
C ARG A 6 -9.99 33.03 14.62
N ALA A 7 -10.40 32.05 15.43
CA ALA A 7 -9.45 31.31 16.25
C ALA A 7 -8.32 30.78 15.34
N PRO A 8 -7.06 30.78 15.81
CA PRO A 8 -5.96 30.19 15.04
C PRO A 8 -6.35 28.77 14.71
N SER A 9 -6.34 28.41 13.42
CA SER A 9 -6.51 27.03 12.97
C SER A 9 -5.40 26.22 13.64
N VAL A 10 -5.76 25.26 14.49
CA VAL A 10 -4.82 24.22 14.93
C VAL A 10 -4.32 23.59 13.63
N ALA A 11 -3.00 23.64 13.41
CA ALA A 11 -2.42 23.08 12.21
C ALA A 11 -2.84 21.60 12.14
N SER A 12 -3.48 21.21 11.03
CA SER A 12 -3.92 19.85 10.79
C SER A 12 -2.68 18.94 10.71
N VAL A 13 -2.68 17.80 11.43
CA VAL A 13 -1.61 16.80 11.33
C VAL A 13 -1.71 16.12 9.98
N ARG A 14 -0.61 16.11 9.22
CA ARG A 14 -0.53 15.51 7.89
C ARG A 14 0.20 14.18 7.94
N ILE A 15 -0.51 13.11 7.66
CA ILE A 15 0.02 11.74 7.67
C ILE A 15 0.04 11.20 6.26
N THR A 16 1.21 10.77 5.80
CA THR A 16 1.39 10.08 4.52
C THR A 16 1.57 8.59 4.79
N VAL A 17 0.86 7.73 4.05
CA VAL A 17 0.97 6.27 4.16
C VAL A 17 1.37 5.70 2.81
N LEU A 18 2.45 4.92 2.74
CA LEU A 18 2.79 4.10 1.58
C LEU A 18 2.10 2.75 1.74
N ALA A 19 1.24 2.37 0.81
CA ALA A 19 0.46 1.14 0.94
C ALA A 19 0.13 0.47 -0.40
N GLY A 20 -0.02 -0.87 -0.35
CA GLY A 20 -0.59 -1.70 -1.40
C GLY A 20 -1.27 -2.92 -0.81
N GLY A 21 -2.19 -3.52 -1.56
CA GLY A 21 -2.85 -4.77 -1.22
C GLY A 21 -3.73 -4.75 0.02
N VAL A 22 -4.13 -5.95 0.41
CA VAL A 22 -5.10 -6.17 1.51
C VAL A 22 -4.52 -5.83 2.88
N GLY A 23 -3.22 -6.14 3.11
CA GLY A 23 -2.53 -5.79 4.36
C GLY A 23 -2.50 -4.28 4.56
N GLY A 24 -2.07 -3.56 3.51
CA GLY A 24 -2.05 -2.10 3.50
C GLY A 24 -3.44 -1.50 3.72
N SER A 25 -4.48 -2.02 3.08
CA SER A 25 -5.84 -1.51 3.23
C SER A 25 -6.39 -1.64 4.66
N ARG A 26 -6.09 -2.74 5.36
CA ARG A 26 -6.45 -2.91 6.78
C ARG A 26 -5.73 -1.91 7.67
N PHE A 27 -4.43 -1.72 7.42
CA PHE A 27 -3.64 -0.75 8.17
C PHE A 27 -4.15 0.68 7.96
N VAL A 28 -4.43 1.08 6.73
CA VAL A 28 -4.97 2.41 6.40
C VAL A 28 -6.34 2.64 7.06
N ARG A 29 -7.21 1.62 7.12
CA ARG A 29 -8.46 1.72 7.90
C ARG A 29 -8.18 1.98 9.38
N GLY A 30 -7.18 1.30 9.95
CA GLY A 30 -6.72 1.53 11.32
C GLY A 30 -6.20 2.95 11.51
N VAL A 31 -5.37 3.46 10.58
CA VAL A 31 -4.86 4.83 10.63
C VAL A 31 -6.01 5.83 10.61
N ARG A 32 -7.00 5.67 9.71
CA ARG A 32 -8.18 6.53 9.64
C ARG A 32 -8.96 6.54 10.96
N GLU A 33 -9.21 5.36 11.51
CA GLU A 33 -9.94 5.21 12.79
C GLU A 33 -9.18 5.86 13.95
N GLU A 34 -7.89 5.61 14.05
CA GLU A 34 -7.06 6.19 15.10
C GLU A 34 -6.95 7.72 14.99
N CYS A 35 -6.87 8.25 13.75
CA CYS A 35 -6.91 9.69 13.54
C CYS A 35 -8.24 10.31 13.99
N ALA A 36 -9.36 9.63 13.75
CA ALA A 36 -10.67 10.11 14.23
C ALA A 36 -10.74 10.11 15.77
N ARG A 37 -10.10 9.15 16.45
CA ARG A 37 -10.02 9.08 17.91
C ARG A 37 -9.12 10.17 18.49
N ARG A 38 -7.94 10.40 17.91
CA ARG A 38 -6.94 11.36 18.41
C ARG A 38 -7.27 12.79 18.05
N TRP A 39 -7.77 13.02 16.85
CA TRP A 39 -8.01 14.35 16.29
C TRP A 39 -9.43 14.43 15.68
N PRO A 40 -10.49 14.31 16.51
CA PRO A 40 -11.85 14.37 16.00
C PRO A 40 -12.15 15.72 15.36
N ALA A 41 -12.82 15.72 14.21
CA ALA A 41 -13.29 16.96 13.60
C ALA A 41 -14.41 17.59 14.45
N GLN A 42 -14.44 18.91 14.56
CA GLN A 42 -15.50 19.60 15.29
C GLN A 42 -16.86 19.40 14.61
N GLY A 43 -17.84 18.90 15.34
CA GLY A 43 -19.22 18.70 14.85
C GLY A 43 -19.41 17.43 14.00
N ALA A 44 -18.47 16.50 14.01
CA ALA A 44 -18.63 15.22 13.32
C ALA A 44 -19.62 14.31 14.06
N GLU A 45 -20.72 13.96 13.40
CA GLU A 45 -21.70 13.00 13.92
C GLU A 45 -21.43 11.55 13.49
N ASP A 46 -20.59 11.34 12.45
CA ASP A 46 -20.37 10.03 11.81
C ASP A 46 -19.17 9.26 12.34
N GLY A 47 -18.43 9.78 13.33
CA GLY A 47 -17.30 9.09 13.98
C GLY A 47 -16.07 8.81 13.09
N ILE A 48 -16.11 9.18 11.79
CA ILE A 48 -15.03 8.98 10.83
C ILE A 48 -14.27 10.28 10.56
N ALA A 49 -14.92 11.42 10.78
CA ALA A 49 -14.34 12.71 10.46
C ALA A 49 -13.24 13.09 11.46
N THR A 50 -12.09 13.40 10.92
CA THR A 50 -10.90 13.82 11.66
C THR A 50 -10.42 15.18 11.17
N SER A 51 -9.71 15.94 12.03
CA SER A 51 -8.98 17.13 11.62
C SER A 51 -7.59 16.79 11.05
N ALA A 52 -7.14 15.54 11.14
CA ALA A 52 -5.92 15.08 10.48
C ALA A 52 -6.14 14.90 8.98
N GLU A 53 -5.12 15.21 8.19
CA GLU A 53 -5.09 14.97 6.74
C GLU A 53 -4.30 13.70 6.47
N VAL A 54 -5.00 12.61 6.09
CA VAL A 54 -4.37 11.34 5.75
C VAL A 54 -4.34 11.17 4.23
N THR A 55 -3.15 11.06 3.65
CA THR A 55 -2.96 10.74 2.24
C THR A 55 -2.24 9.41 2.09
N VAL A 56 -2.75 8.54 1.22
CA VAL A 56 -2.17 7.23 0.93
C VAL A 56 -1.58 7.25 -0.47
N ILE A 57 -0.30 6.94 -0.58
CA ILE A 57 0.38 6.70 -1.86
C ILE A 57 0.24 5.21 -2.14
N VAL A 58 -0.47 4.91 -3.21
CA VAL A 58 -0.91 3.55 -3.54
C VAL A 58 -0.03 2.93 -4.61
N ASN A 59 0.36 1.67 -4.40
CA ASN A 59 1.09 0.89 -5.40
C ASN A 59 0.34 0.81 -6.73
N THR A 60 1.09 0.92 -7.82
CA THR A 60 0.61 0.81 -9.21
C THR A 60 1.28 -0.33 -9.98
N GLY A 61 2.18 -1.08 -9.34
CA GLY A 61 2.93 -2.16 -10.01
C GLY A 61 2.10 -3.39 -10.36
N ASP A 62 0.93 -3.53 -9.75
CA ASP A 62 0.01 -4.65 -9.98
C ASP A 62 -1.06 -4.32 -11.04
N ASP A 63 -1.05 -3.08 -11.53
CA ASP A 63 -2.00 -2.59 -12.53
C ASP A 63 -1.82 -3.31 -13.86
N LEU A 64 -2.94 -3.60 -14.55
CA LEU A 64 -2.88 -4.32 -15.81
C LEU A 64 -4.05 -3.98 -16.74
N TRP A 65 -3.85 -4.27 -18.02
CA TRP A 65 -4.91 -4.33 -19.01
C TRP A 65 -5.41 -5.77 -19.14
N LEU A 66 -6.70 -5.99 -18.92
CA LEU A 66 -7.33 -7.30 -19.07
C LEU A 66 -8.68 -7.16 -19.76
N ALA A 67 -8.96 -7.96 -20.78
CA ALA A 67 -10.21 -7.93 -21.55
C ALA A 67 -10.60 -6.53 -22.05
N GLY A 68 -9.61 -5.67 -22.33
CA GLY A 68 -9.79 -4.30 -22.82
C GLY A 68 -10.15 -3.27 -21.76
N VAL A 69 -10.09 -3.61 -20.46
CA VAL A 69 -10.28 -2.68 -19.35
C VAL A 69 -9.02 -2.56 -18.51
N ARG A 70 -8.78 -1.38 -17.90
CA ARG A 70 -7.67 -1.15 -16.97
C ARG A 70 -8.11 -1.51 -15.57
N LEU A 71 -7.35 -2.41 -14.94
CA LEU A 71 -7.46 -2.80 -13.55
C LEU A 71 -6.38 -2.08 -12.73
N MET A 72 -6.71 -1.68 -11.51
CA MET A 72 -5.79 -1.12 -10.52
C MET A 72 -6.01 -1.83 -9.18
N PRO A 73 -5.55 -3.08 -9.01
CA PRO A 73 -5.96 -3.97 -7.93
C PRO A 73 -5.70 -3.41 -6.52
N ASP A 74 -4.53 -2.78 -6.30
CA ASP A 74 -4.19 -2.22 -4.99
C ASP A 74 -5.00 -0.96 -4.69
N PHE A 75 -5.21 -0.12 -5.70
CA PHE A 75 -6.06 1.07 -5.56
C PHE A 75 -7.52 0.67 -5.25
N ASP A 76 -8.06 -0.32 -5.96
CA ASP A 76 -9.42 -0.81 -5.76
C ASP A 76 -9.60 -1.49 -4.41
N SER A 77 -8.61 -2.26 -3.96
CA SER A 77 -8.60 -2.87 -2.63
C SER A 77 -8.69 -1.82 -1.51
N LEU A 78 -7.91 -0.74 -1.62
CA LEU A 78 -7.97 0.38 -0.68
C LEU A 78 -9.30 1.12 -0.78
N LEU A 79 -9.73 1.47 -2.00
CA LEU A 79 -10.99 2.17 -2.26
C LEU A 79 -12.19 1.43 -1.66
N TYR A 80 -12.32 0.12 -1.96
CA TYR A 80 -13.46 -0.68 -1.50
C TYR A 80 -13.41 -0.95 0.00
N SER A 81 -12.22 -1.20 0.55
CA SER A 81 -12.04 -1.41 1.98
C SER A 81 -12.41 -0.17 2.80
N LEU A 82 -11.97 1.01 2.36
CA LEU A 82 -12.28 2.29 3.02
C LEU A 82 -13.75 2.68 2.88
N ALA A 83 -14.35 2.34 1.74
CA ALA A 83 -15.79 2.54 1.50
C ALA A 83 -16.67 1.52 2.23
N GLY A 84 -16.10 0.45 2.80
CA GLY A 84 -16.86 -0.62 3.46
C GLY A 84 -17.69 -1.48 2.49
N VAL A 85 -17.31 -1.54 1.21
CA VAL A 85 -18.03 -2.29 0.17
C VAL A 85 -17.25 -3.49 -0.38
N ASN A 86 -16.06 -3.78 0.19
CA ASN A 86 -15.25 -4.91 -0.20
C ASN A 86 -15.84 -6.24 0.28
N ASP A 87 -15.63 -7.31 -0.48
CA ASP A 87 -15.94 -8.67 -0.03
C ASP A 87 -14.86 -9.13 0.97
N THR A 88 -15.24 -9.24 2.24
CA THR A 88 -14.33 -9.63 3.33
C THR A 88 -14.06 -11.13 3.38
N GLU A 89 -14.95 -11.96 2.82
CA GLU A 89 -14.82 -13.42 2.79
C GLU A 89 -13.86 -13.83 1.67
N ARG A 90 -14.09 -13.36 0.44
CA ARG A 90 -13.19 -13.60 -0.69
C ARG A 90 -11.86 -12.85 -0.53
N GLY A 91 -11.92 -11.66 0.07
CA GLY A 91 -10.76 -10.80 0.29
C GLY A 91 -10.35 -9.97 -0.92
N TRP A 92 -11.16 -9.94 -1.99
CA TRP A 92 -11.02 -9.12 -3.18
C TRP A 92 -12.41 -8.82 -3.76
N GLY A 93 -12.49 -7.79 -4.62
CA GLY A 93 -13.73 -7.39 -5.26
C GLY A 93 -14.73 -6.74 -4.30
N ARG A 94 -15.97 -6.66 -4.71
CA ARG A 94 -17.06 -5.99 -4.00
C ARG A 94 -18.05 -7.01 -3.44
N ALA A 95 -18.58 -6.71 -2.26
CA ALA A 95 -19.62 -7.54 -1.65
C ALA A 95 -20.90 -7.54 -2.51
N GLY A 96 -21.55 -8.72 -2.62
CA GLY A 96 -22.82 -8.90 -3.30
C GLY A 96 -22.75 -8.88 -4.84
N GLU A 97 -21.56 -8.97 -5.44
CA GLU A 97 -21.40 -9.04 -6.89
C GLU A 97 -21.58 -10.46 -7.44
N THR A 98 -21.85 -10.55 -8.74
CA THR A 98 -21.96 -11.82 -9.48
C THR A 98 -20.81 -11.98 -10.48
N GLU A 99 -20.56 -13.21 -10.90
CA GLU A 99 -19.51 -13.56 -11.89
C GLU A 99 -20.08 -13.85 -13.29
N ARG A 100 -21.29 -13.39 -13.58
CA ARG A 100 -21.98 -13.68 -14.86
C ARG A 100 -21.21 -13.17 -16.06
N VAL A 101 -20.67 -11.95 -15.98
CA VAL A 101 -19.89 -11.36 -17.07
C VAL A 101 -18.57 -12.11 -17.25
N ALA A 102 -17.89 -12.50 -16.17
CA ALA A 102 -16.67 -13.28 -16.26
C ALA A 102 -16.92 -14.66 -16.89
N ALA A 103 -18.09 -15.30 -16.63
CA ALA A 103 -18.49 -16.53 -17.27
C ALA A 103 -18.68 -16.35 -18.78
N GLU A 104 -19.40 -15.33 -19.22
CA GLU A 104 -19.59 -15.01 -20.63
C GLU A 104 -18.24 -14.71 -21.34
N LEU A 105 -17.36 -13.93 -20.73
CA LEU A 105 -16.04 -13.65 -21.31
C LEU A 105 -15.22 -14.93 -21.53
N ARG A 106 -15.32 -15.91 -20.62
CA ARG A 106 -14.67 -17.22 -20.79
C ARG A 106 -15.21 -18.01 -21.98
N GLU A 107 -16.53 -18.02 -22.18
CA GLU A 107 -17.15 -18.69 -23.35
C GLU A 107 -16.68 -18.06 -24.67
N TRP A 108 -16.45 -16.73 -24.68
CA TRP A 108 -15.92 -16.02 -25.85
C TRP A 108 -14.39 -16.10 -25.99
N GLY A 109 -13.69 -16.72 -25.02
CA GLY A 109 -12.21 -16.79 -25.02
C GLY A 109 -11.53 -15.43 -24.82
N VAL A 110 -12.19 -14.49 -24.14
CA VAL A 110 -11.69 -13.13 -23.90
C VAL A 110 -11.14 -13.02 -22.47
N GLY A 111 -9.98 -12.40 -22.34
CA GLY A 111 -9.27 -12.23 -21.07
C GLY A 111 -8.55 -13.50 -20.62
N TRP A 112 -8.26 -13.58 -19.34
CA TRP A 112 -7.61 -14.73 -18.73
C TRP A 112 -8.65 -15.64 -18.08
N PRO A 113 -8.81 -16.90 -18.51
CA PRO A 113 -9.89 -17.78 -18.02
C PRO A 113 -9.79 -18.12 -16.53
N TRP A 114 -8.63 -17.92 -15.93
CA TRP A 114 -8.33 -18.13 -14.51
C TRP A 114 -8.46 -16.86 -13.67
N PHE A 115 -8.70 -15.67 -14.30
CA PHE A 115 -8.87 -14.40 -13.59
C PHE A 115 -10.35 -14.01 -13.59
N THR A 116 -10.95 -13.98 -12.42
CA THR A 116 -12.38 -13.69 -12.28
C THR A 116 -12.58 -12.22 -11.86
N LEU A 117 -13.47 -11.53 -12.57
CA LEU A 117 -13.95 -10.20 -12.23
C LEU A 117 -15.43 -10.29 -11.84
N GLY A 118 -15.81 -9.65 -10.74
CA GLY A 118 -17.21 -9.47 -10.41
C GLY A 118 -17.85 -8.37 -11.26
N ASP A 119 -19.15 -8.38 -11.38
CA ASP A 119 -19.89 -7.41 -12.21
C ASP A 119 -19.84 -5.98 -11.66
N LEU A 120 -19.86 -5.80 -10.34
CA LEU A 120 -19.74 -4.48 -9.73
C LEU A 120 -18.31 -3.93 -9.81
N ASP A 121 -17.31 -4.81 -9.67
CA ASP A 121 -15.90 -4.48 -9.85
C ASP A 121 -15.63 -4.11 -11.32
N LEU A 122 -16.13 -4.92 -12.27
CA LEU A 122 -16.05 -4.63 -13.68
C LEU A 122 -16.69 -3.26 -14.03
N GLY A 123 -17.78 -2.87 -13.36
CA GLY A 123 -18.36 -1.54 -13.50
C GLY A 123 -17.36 -0.42 -13.17
N THR A 124 -16.53 -0.59 -12.13
CA THR A 124 -15.47 0.35 -11.78
C THR A 124 -14.38 0.37 -12.85
N HIS A 125 -13.96 -0.81 -13.35
CA HIS A 125 -12.94 -0.90 -14.41
C HIS A 125 -13.41 -0.27 -15.73
N LEU A 126 -14.67 -0.44 -16.09
CA LEU A 126 -15.27 0.19 -17.29
C LEU A 126 -15.30 1.71 -17.16
N ALA A 127 -15.76 2.25 -16.01
CA ALA A 127 -15.75 3.69 -15.76
C ALA A 127 -14.34 4.27 -15.82
N ARG A 128 -13.37 3.63 -15.15
CA ARG A 128 -11.95 3.99 -15.21
C ARG A 128 -11.45 4.03 -16.65
N THR A 129 -11.70 2.94 -17.39
CA THR A 129 -11.20 2.79 -18.76
C THR A 129 -11.80 3.84 -19.69
N ALA A 130 -13.08 4.18 -19.52
CA ALA A 130 -13.73 5.24 -20.30
C ALA A 130 -13.01 6.58 -20.07
N TRP A 131 -12.77 6.97 -18.82
CA TRP A 131 -12.08 8.22 -18.50
C TRP A 131 -10.62 8.25 -18.96
N LEU A 132 -9.89 7.14 -18.85
CA LEU A 132 -8.52 7.02 -19.40
C LEU A 132 -8.53 7.25 -20.93
N ARG A 133 -9.49 6.67 -21.64
CA ARG A 133 -9.66 6.88 -23.10
C ARG A 133 -10.06 8.30 -23.47
N GLU A 134 -10.71 9.04 -22.57
CA GLU A 134 -10.99 10.47 -22.70
C GLU A 134 -9.76 11.34 -22.41
N GLY A 135 -8.63 10.75 -22.04
CA GLY A 135 -7.36 11.43 -21.76
C GLY A 135 -7.15 11.82 -20.30
N ALA A 136 -7.98 11.32 -19.37
CA ALA A 136 -7.70 11.49 -17.94
C ALA A 136 -6.48 10.63 -17.52
N THR A 137 -5.68 11.16 -16.60
CA THR A 137 -4.57 10.39 -16.01
C THR A 137 -5.06 9.46 -14.91
N PRO A 138 -4.29 8.41 -14.51
CA PRO A 138 -4.63 7.53 -13.38
C PRO A 138 -4.94 8.29 -12.10
N SER A 139 -4.19 9.33 -11.75
CA SER A 139 -4.45 10.18 -10.57
C SER A 139 -5.77 10.94 -10.66
N GLN A 140 -6.12 11.46 -11.84
CA GLN A 140 -7.41 12.13 -12.08
C GLN A 140 -8.59 11.14 -11.99
N VAL A 141 -8.40 9.94 -12.54
CA VAL A 141 -9.37 8.84 -12.43
C VAL A 141 -9.55 8.43 -10.97
N GLY A 142 -8.45 8.23 -10.24
CA GLY A 142 -8.47 7.95 -8.81
C GLY A 142 -9.23 9.00 -8.01
N ALA A 143 -9.00 10.29 -8.29
CA ALA A 143 -9.75 11.37 -7.67
C ALA A 143 -11.26 11.31 -7.95
N ARG A 144 -11.66 10.98 -9.19
CA ARG A 144 -13.10 10.81 -9.56
C ARG A 144 -13.73 9.61 -8.83
N LEU A 145 -13.05 8.46 -8.78
CA LEU A 145 -13.55 7.26 -8.12
C LEU A 145 -13.83 7.50 -6.62
N GLN A 146 -12.97 8.24 -5.95
CA GLN A 146 -13.10 8.57 -4.52
C GLN A 146 -14.33 9.44 -4.21
N THR A 147 -14.84 10.18 -5.15
CA THR A 147 -16.05 11.02 -4.92
C THR A 147 -17.30 10.21 -4.63
N ARG A 148 -17.30 8.92 -4.95
CA ARG A 148 -18.47 8.04 -4.75
C ARG A 148 -18.75 7.74 -3.28
N TRP A 149 -17.71 7.69 -2.43
CA TRP A 149 -17.84 7.31 -1.03
C TRP A 149 -17.04 8.25 -0.11
N PRO A 150 -17.51 8.50 1.11
CA PRO A 150 -16.76 9.25 2.11
C PRO A 150 -15.64 8.35 2.67
N LEU A 151 -14.44 8.43 2.08
CA LEU A 151 -13.33 7.56 2.48
C LEU A 151 -12.65 7.99 3.78
N GLY A 152 -12.71 9.29 4.13
CA GLY A 152 -11.98 9.87 5.27
C GLY A 152 -10.47 9.98 5.07
N VAL A 153 -9.96 9.55 3.91
CA VAL A 153 -8.56 9.65 3.49
C VAL A 153 -8.50 9.95 2.00
N ARG A 154 -7.36 10.47 1.53
CA ARG A 154 -7.08 10.70 0.11
C ARG A 154 -6.18 9.59 -0.42
N LEU A 155 -6.55 8.98 -1.55
CA LEU A 155 -5.72 8.00 -2.26
C LEU A 155 -5.08 8.66 -3.49
N ILE A 156 -3.78 8.46 -3.68
CA ILE A 156 -3.04 8.91 -4.87
C ILE A 156 -2.25 7.70 -5.40
N PRO A 157 -2.37 7.32 -6.68
CA PRO A 157 -1.48 6.31 -7.26
C PRO A 157 -0.04 6.81 -7.21
N ALA A 158 0.92 5.93 -7.02
CA ALA A 158 2.34 6.30 -6.93
C ALA A 158 2.82 7.03 -8.19
N THR A 159 2.29 6.65 -9.35
CA THR A 159 2.63 7.24 -10.65
C THR A 159 1.43 7.23 -11.60
N ASP A 160 1.41 8.16 -12.54
CA ASP A 160 0.49 8.16 -13.68
C ASP A 160 1.05 7.37 -14.88
N THR A 161 2.31 6.92 -14.82
CA THR A 161 2.92 6.07 -15.84
C THR A 161 2.44 4.63 -15.65
N GLU A 162 2.13 3.95 -16.74
CA GLU A 162 1.81 2.52 -16.70
C GLU A 162 3.09 1.74 -16.34
N VAL A 163 3.11 1.20 -15.13
CA VAL A 163 4.21 0.40 -14.58
C VAL A 163 3.63 -0.95 -14.18
N ASP A 164 3.97 -1.98 -14.94
CA ASP A 164 3.47 -3.33 -14.71
C ASP A 164 4.61 -4.21 -14.16
N THR A 165 4.36 -4.98 -13.09
CA THR A 165 5.34 -5.92 -12.52
C THR A 165 5.31 -7.24 -13.27
N TYR A 166 6.50 -7.68 -13.71
CA TYR A 166 6.76 -8.98 -14.31
C TYR A 166 7.64 -9.81 -13.40
N VAL A 167 7.42 -11.10 -13.43
CA VAL A 167 8.18 -12.10 -12.64
C VAL A 167 8.92 -13.00 -13.62
N GLU A 168 10.21 -13.10 -13.45
CA GLU A 168 11.05 -14.11 -14.05
C GLU A 168 11.05 -15.33 -13.13
N VAL A 169 10.63 -16.48 -13.64
CA VAL A 169 10.49 -17.71 -12.85
C VAL A 169 11.34 -18.82 -13.43
N ALA A 170 11.87 -19.67 -12.57
CA ALA A 170 12.43 -20.95 -12.99
C ALA A 170 11.29 -21.87 -13.45
N ASP A 171 11.36 -22.38 -14.69
CA ASP A 171 10.37 -23.24 -15.29
C ASP A 171 11.04 -24.34 -16.13
N ALA A 172 11.13 -25.55 -15.58
CA ALA A 172 11.79 -26.67 -16.22
C ALA A 172 11.07 -27.16 -17.50
N ASP A 173 9.82 -26.76 -17.70
CA ASP A 173 9.01 -27.18 -18.84
C ASP A 173 9.23 -26.32 -20.10
N VAL A 174 10.05 -25.25 -19.98
CA VAL A 174 10.36 -24.37 -21.11
C VAL A 174 11.83 -24.47 -21.54
N PRO A 175 12.14 -24.28 -22.83
CA PRO A 175 13.51 -24.18 -23.29
C PRO A 175 14.24 -23.02 -22.63
N GLY A 176 15.41 -23.28 -22.02
CA GLY A 176 16.18 -22.30 -21.29
C GLY A 176 15.96 -22.30 -19.78
N GLY A 177 14.92 -23.00 -19.29
CA GLY A 177 14.67 -23.19 -17.87
C GLY A 177 14.11 -21.97 -17.13
N GLU A 178 13.82 -20.89 -17.84
CA GLU A 178 13.28 -19.64 -17.29
C GLU A 178 12.18 -19.06 -18.18
N ARG A 179 11.21 -18.40 -17.57
CA ARG A 179 10.09 -17.75 -18.25
C ARG A 179 9.70 -16.45 -17.53
N GLU A 180 9.42 -15.41 -18.29
CA GLU A 180 8.82 -14.18 -17.78
C GLU A 180 7.30 -14.22 -17.91
N MET A 181 6.58 -13.77 -16.89
CA MET A 181 5.13 -13.60 -16.91
C MET A 181 4.69 -12.40 -16.09
N HIS A 182 3.47 -11.91 -16.34
CA HIS A 182 2.90 -10.84 -15.51
C HIS A 182 2.71 -11.30 -14.07
N PHE A 183 2.94 -10.43 -13.07
CA PHE A 183 2.83 -10.73 -11.65
C PHE A 183 1.46 -11.35 -11.30
N GLN A 184 0.36 -10.80 -11.83
CA GLN A 184 -0.97 -11.34 -11.59
C GLN A 184 -1.18 -12.74 -12.15
N GLU A 185 -0.47 -13.13 -13.23
CA GLU A 185 -0.48 -14.51 -13.70
C GLU A 185 0.25 -15.43 -12.73
N TRP A 186 1.44 -15.07 -12.32
CA TRP A 186 2.23 -15.83 -11.35
C TRP A 186 1.47 -15.99 -10.02
N TRP A 187 0.84 -14.89 -9.56
CA TRP A 187 0.08 -14.87 -8.32
C TRP A 187 -1.22 -15.65 -8.39
N THR A 188 -2.09 -15.32 -9.35
CA THR A 188 -3.47 -15.81 -9.37
C THR A 188 -3.56 -17.20 -10.00
N ARG A 189 -2.87 -17.44 -11.13
CA ARG A 189 -2.90 -18.69 -11.83
C ARG A 189 -2.02 -19.75 -11.19
N TYR A 190 -0.77 -19.39 -10.92
CA TYR A 190 0.24 -20.33 -10.40
C TYR A 190 0.33 -20.32 -8.88
N ARG A 191 -0.35 -19.42 -8.19
CA ARG A 191 -0.32 -19.28 -6.72
C ARG A 191 1.11 -19.22 -6.17
N ALA A 192 1.99 -18.52 -6.89
CA ALA A 192 3.42 -18.41 -6.63
C ALA A 192 4.16 -19.75 -6.49
N SER A 193 3.65 -20.83 -7.07
CA SER A 193 4.28 -22.16 -6.99
C SER A 193 5.54 -22.29 -7.84
N LEU A 194 5.73 -21.42 -8.84
CA LEU A 194 6.95 -21.35 -9.62
C LEU A 194 7.95 -20.47 -8.88
N PRO A 195 9.18 -20.94 -8.59
CA PRO A 195 10.18 -20.13 -7.90
C PRO A 195 10.50 -18.85 -8.69
N ALA A 196 10.29 -17.70 -8.05
CA ALA A 196 10.67 -16.41 -8.62
C ALA A 196 12.19 -16.24 -8.61
N VAL A 197 12.75 -15.84 -9.74
CA VAL A 197 14.18 -15.53 -9.92
C VAL A 197 14.39 -14.02 -9.78
N ALA A 198 13.51 -13.22 -10.39
CA ALA A 198 13.57 -11.77 -10.34
C ALA A 198 12.19 -11.13 -10.50
N PHE A 199 12.05 -9.91 -10.00
CA PHE A 199 10.91 -9.03 -10.25
C PHE A 199 11.38 -7.81 -11.04
N ARG A 200 10.65 -7.46 -12.09
CA ARG A 200 10.97 -6.32 -12.96
C ARG A 200 9.72 -5.45 -13.14
N GLN A 201 9.82 -4.19 -12.81
CA GLN A 201 8.78 -3.21 -13.11
C GLN A 201 9.08 -2.61 -14.49
N ARG A 202 8.24 -2.94 -15.48
CA ARG A 202 8.36 -2.35 -16.84
C ARG A 202 8.06 -0.85 -16.77
N ASN A 203 8.78 -0.07 -17.54
CA ASN A 203 8.66 1.40 -17.62
C ASN A 203 9.02 2.18 -16.36
N ILE A 204 9.51 1.55 -15.29
CA ILE A 204 9.79 2.22 -14.01
C ILE A 204 10.81 3.37 -14.16
N GLU A 205 11.83 3.21 -15.00
CA GLU A 205 12.85 4.23 -15.22
C GLU A 205 12.28 5.52 -15.86
N ALA A 206 11.25 5.39 -16.68
CA ALA A 206 10.55 6.50 -17.31
C ALA A 206 9.44 7.08 -16.42
N ALA A 207 9.06 6.38 -15.35
CA ALA A 207 8.00 6.81 -14.45
C ALA A 207 8.38 8.12 -13.73
N ARG A 208 7.34 8.84 -13.32
CA ARG A 208 7.45 10.01 -12.46
C ARG A 208 6.36 9.90 -11.39
N PRO A 209 6.60 10.44 -10.18
CA PRO A 209 5.57 10.50 -9.15
C PRO A 209 4.31 11.18 -9.69
N ALA A 210 3.15 10.64 -9.37
CA ALA A 210 1.90 11.30 -9.74
C ALA A 210 1.81 12.69 -9.06
N PRO A 211 1.02 13.63 -9.62
CA PRO A 211 0.88 14.96 -9.06
C PRO A 211 0.46 14.95 -7.58
N GLY A 212 1.21 15.61 -6.73
CA GLY A 212 0.99 15.71 -5.30
C GLY A 212 1.69 14.64 -4.45
N VAL A 213 2.33 13.63 -5.05
CA VAL A 213 3.02 12.56 -4.29
C VAL A 213 4.25 13.09 -3.56
N VAL A 214 5.15 13.80 -4.25
CA VAL A 214 6.37 14.36 -3.65
C VAL A 214 6.01 15.39 -2.57
N GLU A 215 5.12 16.31 -2.91
CA GLU A 215 4.66 17.35 -1.98
C GLU A 215 4.01 16.77 -0.72
N THR A 216 3.29 15.66 -0.87
CA THR A 216 2.65 14.97 0.26
C THR A 216 3.69 14.31 1.16
N ILE A 217 4.73 13.68 0.61
CA ILE A 217 5.81 13.06 1.39
C ILE A 217 6.64 14.13 2.10
N VAL A 218 7.14 15.11 1.36
CA VAL A 218 8.02 16.17 1.92
C VAL A 218 7.29 17.01 2.94
N GLY A 219 6.01 17.29 2.68
CA GLY A 219 5.18 18.11 3.55
C GLY A 219 4.51 17.37 4.72
N ALA A 220 4.73 16.07 4.88
CA ALA A 220 4.14 15.29 5.96
C ALA A 220 4.67 15.71 7.35
N ASP A 221 3.88 15.45 8.38
CA ASP A 221 4.30 15.48 9.77
C ASP A 221 4.68 14.08 10.27
N LEU A 222 4.23 13.03 9.53
CA LEU A 222 4.53 11.62 9.74
C LEU A 222 4.38 10.86 8.41
N VAL A 223 5.33 9.96 8.12
CA VAL A 223 5.24 8.99 7.02
C VAL A 223 5.17 7.58 7.60
N LEU A 224 4.17 6.81 7.19
CA LEU A 224 4.00 5.41 7.59
C LEU A 224 4.18 4.50 6.39
N VAL A 225 4.95 3.42 6.55
CA VAL A 225 5.06 2.34 5.58
C VAL A 225 4.22 1.17 6.10
N ALA A 226 3.10 0.93 5.41
CA ALA A 226 2.16 -0.13 5.77
C ALA A 226 2.80 -1.53 5.67
N PRO A 227 2.26 -2.55 6.38
CA PRO A 227 2.70 -3.95 6.26
C PRO A 227 2.23 -4.57 4.93
N SER A 228 2.62 -3.95 3.84
CA SER A 228 2.41 -4.38 2.46
C SER A 228 3.63 -5.19 1.97
N ASN A 229 3.50 -5.86 0.82
CA ASN A 229 4.59 -6.65 0.27
C ASN A 229 5.84 -5.78 0.04
N PRO A 230 7.01 -6.14 0.63
CA PRO A 230 8.23 -5.34 0.51
C PRO A 230 8.77 -5.24 -0.92
N VAL A 231 8.49 -6.23 -1.75
CA VAL A 231 9.05 -6.32 -3.12
C VAL A 231 8.12 -5.68 -4.13
N VAL A 232 6.89 -6.19 -4.24
CA VAL A 232 5.97 -5.83 -5.33
C VAL A 232 4.99 -4.69 -4.98
N SER A 233 4.92 -4.28 -3.71
CA SER A 233 4.10 -3.13 -3.32
C SER A 233 4.97 -1.95 -2.87
N ILE A 234 5.59 -2.02 -1.70
CA ILE A 234 6.43 -0.91 -1.19
C ILE A 234 7.66 -0.72 -2.08
N GLY A 235 8.33 -1.82 -2.47
CA GLY A 235 9.46 -1.77 -3.39
C GLY A 235 9.13 -1.06 -4.70
N THR A 236 7.98 -1.34 -5.28
CA THR A 236 7.52 -0.66 -6.51
C THR A 236 7.25 0.83 -6.27
N ILE A 237 6.57 1.20 -5.18
CA ILE A 237 6.32 2.61 -4.85
C ILE A 237 7.65 3.38 -4.77
N VAL A 238 8.61 2.88 -3.99
CA VAL A 238 9.88 3.59 -3.76
C VAL A 238 10.82 3.54 -4.97
N SER A 239 10.59 2.61 -5.90
CA SER A 239 11.34 2.53 -7.16
C SER A 239 10.91 3.57 -8.20
N VAL A 240 9.77 4.24 -8.02
CA VAL A 240 9.40 5.38 -8.88
C VAL A 240 10.40 6.52 -8.65
N PRO A 241 11.19 6.92 -9.67
CA PRO A 241 12.22 7.97 -9.52
C PRO A 241 11.64 9.26 -8.93
N GLY A 242 12.21 9.75 -7.84
CA GLY A 242 11.77 10.92 -7.08
C GLY A 242 11.01 10.59 -5.78
N ILE A 243 10.48 9.38 -5.60
CA ILE A 243 9.78 9.01 -4.34
C ILE A 243 10.77 8.70 -3.22
N HIS A 244 11.80 7.90 -3.49
CA HIS A 244 12.84 7.61 -2.48
C HIS A 244 13.56 8.89 -2.05
N GLU A 245 13.89 9.74 -3.00
CA GLU A 245 14.51 11.05 -2.74
C GLU A 245 13.61 11.93 -1.86
N ALA A 246 12.30 11.97 -2.13
CA ALA A 246 11.34 12.70 -1.29
C ALA A 246 11.26 12.15 0.14
N ILE A 247 11.40 10.82 0.32
CA ILE A 247 11.47 10.18 1.63
C ILE A 247 12.77 10.56 2.36
N LEU A 248 13.88 10.67 1.66
CA LEU A 248 15.14 11.15 2.26
C LEU A 248 15.09 12.62 2.61
N GLU A 249 14.37 13.44 1.85
CA GLU A 249 14.26 14.89 2.03
C GLU A 249 13.30 15.29 3.16
N THR A 250 12.27 14.47 3.43
CA THR A 250 11.25 14.84 4.43
C THR A 250 11.84 14.95 5.84
N HIS A 251 11.39 15.96 6.60
CA HIS A 251 11.68 16.11 8.03
C HIS A 251 10.74 15.26 8.92
N ALA A 252 9.73 14.64 8.33
CA ALA A 252 8.84 13.74 9.05
C ALA A 252 9.56 12.45 9.45
N PRO A 253 9.32 11.87 10.62
CA PRO A 253 9.75 10.51 10.92
C PRO A 253 9.08 9.52 9.98
N VAL A 254 9.85 8.55 9.48
CA VAL A 254 9.37 7.47 8.61
C VAL A 254 9.37 6.16 9.38
N VAL A 255 8.19 5.65 9.69
CA VAL A 255 8.02 4.42 10.48
C VAL A 255 7.35 3.34 9.65
N GLY A 256 7.98 2.18 9.60
CA GLY A 256 7.46 1.00 8.92
C GLY A 256 6.92 -0.06 9.88
N VAL A 257 5.99 -0.86 9.38
CA VAL A 257 5.37 -1.98 10.09
C VAL A 257 5.69 -3.28 9.35
N SER A 258 6.19 -4.28 10.08
CA SER A 258 6.56 -5.58 9.50
C SER A 258 5.36 -6.31 8.91
N PRO A 259 5.46 -6.82 7.66
CA PRO A 259 4.49 -7.74 7.09
C PRO A 259 4.71 -9.20 7.54
N ILE A 260 5.76 -9.45 8.33
CA ILE A 260 6.15 -10.78 8.79
C ILE A 260 5.87 -10.89 10.29
N ILE A 261 5.22 -11.96 10.71
CA ILE A 261 4.95 -12.31 12.10
C ILE A 261 5.40 -13.75 12.34
N GLY A 262 6.34 -13.98 13.27
CA GLY A 262 6.84 -15.30 13.62
C GLY A 262 7.45 -16.03 12.41
N GLY A 263 8.16 -15.32 11.54
CA GLY A 263 8.78 -15.88 10.33
C GLY A 263 7.79 -16.25 9.22
N LYS A 264 6.54 -15.74 9.27
CA LYS A 264 5.50 -16.04 8.29
C LYS A 264 4.81 -14.77 7.79
N VAL A 265 4.39 -14.79 6.55
CA VAL A 265 3.51 -13.77 5.99
C VAL A 265 2.12 -13.91 6.56
N VAL A 266 1.54 -12.83 7.05
CA VAL A 266 0.16 -12.84 7.58
C VAL A 266 -0.85 -13.02 6.45
N ARG A 267 -0.63 -12.34 5.33
CA ARG A 267 -1.47 -12.43 4.12
C ARG A 267 -0.66 -12.03 2.90
N GLY A 268 -0.94 -12.65 1.77
CA GLY A 268 -0.20 -12.42 0.52
C GLY A 268 0.92 -13.45 0.37
N MET A 269 2.02 -13.07 -0.30
CA MET A 269 3.12 -13.99 -0.65
C MET A 269 4.49 -13.29 -0.60
N ALA A 270 4.70 -12.44 0.36
CA ALA A 270 6.03 -11.84 0.51
C ALA A 270 7.12 -12.90 0.73
N ASP A 271 6.76 -14.04 1.34
CA ASP A 271 7.63 -15.22 1.51
C ASP A 271 8.10 -15.84 0.18
N ALA A 272 7.26 -15.78 -0.86
CA ALA A 272 7.67 -16.21 -2.21
C ALA A 272 8.43 -15.11 -2.98
N CYS A 273 8.29 -13.83 -2.59
CA CYS A 273 8.96 -12.70 -3.24
C CYS A 273 10.35 -12.42 -2.64
N LEU A 274 10.49 -12.45 -1.32
CA LEU A 274 11.70 -12.06 -0.61
C LEU A 274 12.96 -12.86 -1.02
N PRO A 275 12.89 -14.20 -1.23
CA PRO A 275 14.06 -14.97 -1.67
C PRO A 275 14.63 -14.51 -3.02
N ALA A 276 13.79 -14.03 -3.95
CA ALA A 276 14.23 -13.53 -5.25
C ALA A 276 15.10 -12.25 -5.17
N ILE A 277 15.04 -11.55 -4.03
CA ILE A 277 15.89 -10.38 -3.75
C ILE A 277 16.94 -10.67 -2.67
N GLY A 278 17.14 -11.94 -2.27
CA GLY A 278 18.12 -12.36 -1.29
C GLY A 278 17.79 -11.95 0.15
N VAL A 279 16.51 -11.76 0.47
CA VAL A 279 16.04 -11.37 1.81
C VAL A 279 15.30 -12.52 2.46
N ASP A 280 15.67 -12.85 3.69
CA ASP A 280 14.99 -13.88 4.48
C ASP A 280 13.59 -13.44 4.90
N THR A 281 12.67 -14.40 5.05
CA THR A 281 11.31 -14.15 5.52
C THR A 281 11.26 -13.98 7.04
N THR A 282 11.90 -12.90 7.52
CA THR A 282 11.91 -12.51 8.92
C THR A 282 11.65 -11.01 9.08
N ALA A 283 11.07 -10.62 10.22
CA ALA A 283 10.83 -9.19 10.51
C ALA A 283 12.14 -8.40 10.55
N GLU A 284 13.25 -9.02 11.03
CA GLU A 284 14.59 -8.43 11.05
C GLU A 284 15.13 -8.22 9.64
N ALA A 285 15.09 -9.24 8.78
CA ALA A 285 15.65 -9.17 7.44
C ALA A 285 14.92 -8.12 6.58
N VAL A 286 13.59 -8.02 6.68
CA VAL A 286 12.81 -6.98 5.99
C VAL A 286 13.15 -5.59 6.53
N GLY A 287 13.30 -5.42 7.85
CA GLY A 287 13.74 -4.14 8.43
C GLY A 287 15.11 -3.72 7.93
N ARG A 288 16.07 -4.64 7.86
CA ARG A 288 17.41 -4.41 7.30
C ARG A 288 17.38 -4.11 5.80
N HIS A 289 16.49 -4.75 5.05
CA HIS A 289 16.31 -4.50 3.62
C HIS A 289 15.84 -3.06 3.37
N TYR A 290 14.90 -2.56 4.15
CA TYR A 290 14.51 -1.15 4.07
C TYR A 290 15.61 -0.21 4.57
N GLY A 291 16.34 -0.60 5.59
CA GLY A 291 17.47 0.12 6.14
C GLY A 291 17.12 1.43 6.87
N ALA A 292 18.08 1.91 7.65
CA ALA A 292 17.95 3.18 8.36
C ALA A 292 18.16 4.37 7.42
N ARG A 293 17.29 5.37 7.48
CA ARG A 293 17.38 6.60 6.67
C ARG A 293 18.68 7.37 6.91
N SER A 294 19.23 7.31 8.10
CA SER A 294 20.51 7.92 8.45
C SER A 294 21.71 7.44 7.62
N VAL A 295 21.58 6.27 6.97
CA VAL A 295 22.60 5.68 6.08
C VAL A 295 22.07 5.46 4.65
N GLY A 296 21.03 6.19 4.25
CA GLY A 296 20.45 6.14 2.90
C GLY A 296 19.38 5.08 2.69
N GLY A 297 18.91 4.42 3.77
CA GLY A 297 17.75 3.54 3.74
C GLY A 297 16.42 4.30 3.77
N LEU A 298 15.35 3.59 4.11
CA LEU A 298 13.99 4.11 4.01
C LEU A 298 13.42 4.61 5.36
N LEU A 299 13.87 4.06 6.50
CA LEU A 299 13.16 4.12 7.76
C LEU A 299 13.93 4.88 8.87
N ASP A 300 13.18 5.57 9.72
CA ASP A 300 13.65 6.06 11.02
C ASP A 300 13.22 5.12 12.16
N GLY A 301 12.24 4.26 11.93
CA GLY A 301 11.76 3.29 12.91
C GLY A 301 11.05 2.10 12.28
N TRP A 302 11.13 0.95 12.97
CA TRP A 302 10.56 -0.31 12.51
C TRP A 302 9.78 -1.00 13.62
N LEU A 303 8.53 -1.38 13.35
CA LEU A 303 7.69 -2.14 14.27
C LEU A 303 7.66 -3.62 13.88
N VAL A 304 7.95 -4.48 14.85
CA VAL A 304 7.87 -5.93 14.75
C VAL A 304 6.81 -6.50 15.68
N ASP A 305 6.31 -7.70 15.41
CA ASP A 305 5.37 -8.36 16.31
C ASP A 305 6.04 -8.76 17.63
N GLU A 306 5.25 -8.90 18.70
CA GLU A 306 5.75 -9.36 20.00
C GLU A 306 6.43 -10.75 19.92
N THR A 307 6.00 -11.59 18.98
CA THR A 307 6.64 -12.89 18.73
C THR A 307 8.02 -12.76 18.09
N ASP A 308 8.31 -11.63 17.47
CA ASP A 308 9.59 -11.29 16.82
C ASP A 308 10.42 -10.30 17.66
N ALA A 309 10.11 -10.11 18.95
CA ALA A 309 10.79 -9.15 19.83
C ALA A 309 12.32 -9.31 19.87
N ALA A 310 12.83 -10.52 19.62
CA ALA A 310 14.26 -10.80 19.52
C ALA A 310 14.96 -10.03 18.37
N ALA A 311 14.20 -9.58 17.36
CA ALA A 311 14.73 -8.77 16.25
C ALA A 311 15.07 -7.32 16.64
N VAL A 312 14.52 -6.81 17.75
CA VAL A 312 14.69 -5.40 18.16
C VAL A 312 16.17 -5.06 18.39
N ALA A 313 16.85 -5.79 19.25
CA ALA A 313 18.24 -5.48 19.59
C ALA A 313 19.20 -5.56 18.38
N PRO A 314 19.14 -6.57 17.49
CA PRO A 314 19.95 -6.59 16.27
C PRO A 314 19.63 -5.42 15.30
N LEU A 315 18.37 -4.99 15.19
CA LEU A 315 17.99 -3.85 14.38
C LEU A 315 18.54 -2.53 14.95
N GLU A 316 18.37 -2.29 16.26
CA GLU A 316 18.94 -1.12 16.92
C GLU A 316 20.48 -1.09 16.82
N ALA A 317 21.14 -2.24 16.96
CA ALA A 317 22.59 -2.35 16.76
C ALA A 317 23.03 -2.02 15.32
N SER A 318 22.14 -2.16 14.33
CA SER A 318 22.39 -1.76 12.94
C SER A 318 22.02 -0.29 12.66
N GLY A 319 21.61 0.47 13.66
CA GLY A 319 21.23 1.87 13.54
C GLY A 319 19.78 2.11 13.15
N LEU A 320 18.94 1.07 13.11
CA LEU A 320 17.51 1.21 12.85
C LEU A 320 16.73 1.06 14.18
N PRO A 321 16.20 2.15 14.75
CA PRO A 321 15.33 2.08 15.92
C PRO A 321 14.16 1.11 15.69
N ALA A 322 13.93 0.21 16.64
CA ALA A 322 12.87 -0.78 16.51
C ALA A 322 12.10 -0.93 17.84
N ALA A 323 10.85 -1.38 17.73
CA ALA A 323 10.02 -1.73 18.88
C ALA A 323 9.11 -2.91 18.55
N SER A 324 8.77 -3.71 19.58
CA SER A 324 7.82 -4.82 19.44
C SER A 324 6.44 -4.41 19.98
N VAL A 325 5.41 -4.65 19.16
CA VAL A 325 4.00 -4.36 19.45
C VAL A 325 3.12 -5.43 18.80
N PRO A 326 1.85 -5.62 19.25
CA PRO A 326 0.93 -6.53 18.57
C PRO A 326 0.67 -6.05 17.13
N LEU A 327 1.01 -6.86 16.11
CA LEU A 327 0.81 -6.52 14.70
C LEU A 327 -0.46 -7.11 14.08
N TRP A 328 -1.17 -8.02 14.76
CA TRP A 328 -2.33 -8.70 14.21
C TRP A 328 -3.54 -7.79 14.02
N MET A 329 -3.87 -7.47 12.78
CA MET A 329 -5.04 -6.68 12.37
C MET A 329 -6.25 -7.61 12.15
N ARG A 330 -6.88 -8.07 13.22
CA ARG A 330 -8.03 -9.00 13.17
C ARG A 330 -9.34 -8.28 12.87
N ASP A 331 -9.47 -7.07 13.38
CA ASP A 331 -10.63 -6.19 13.27
C ASP A 331 -10.19 -4.73 13.18
N LEU A 332 -11.15 -3.81 13.21
CA LEU A 332 -10.88 -2.38 13.13
C LEU A 332 -10.16 -1.85 14.39
N ASP A 333 -10.51 -2.35 15.56
CA ASP A 333 -9.92 -1.91 16.82
C ASP A 333 -8.46 -2.31 16.95
N THR A 334 -8.11 -3.55 16.60
CA THR A 334 -6.71 -4.02 16.58
C THR A 334 -5.89 -3.29 15.50
N SER A 335 -6.50 -2.98 14.36
CA SER A 335 -5.86 -2.17 13.31
C SER A 335 -5.61 -0.72 13.78
N ALA A 336 -6.57 -0.12 14.50
CA ALA A 336 -6.42 1.22 15.07
C ALA A 336 -5.37 1.24 16.18
N THR A 337 -5.32 0.22 17.04
CA THR A 337 -4.30 0.08 18.08
C THR A 337 -2.90 0.02 17.48
N LEU A 338 -2.71 -0.76 16.42
CA LEU A 338 -1.44 -0.82 15.69
C LEU A 338 -1.07 0.53 15.07
N ALA A 339 -2.03 1.21 14.45
CA ALA A 339 -1.81 2.54 13.88
C ALA A 339 -1.41 3.54 14.99
N GLY A 340 -2.05 3.47 16.16
CA GLY A 340 -1.71 4.25 17.34
C GLY A 340 -0.28 4.01 17.80
N ALA A 341 0.12 2.74 17.91
CA ALA A 341 1.48 2.38 18.27
C ALA A 341 2.52 2.94 17.26
N ALA A 342 2.19 2.92 15.96
CA ALA A 342 3.07 3.47 14.93
C ALA A 342 3.20 5.00 15.04
N ILE A 343 2.11 5.71 15.32
CA ILE A 343 2.11 7.16 15.54
C ILE A 343 2.92 7.53 16.80
N ASP A 344 2.74 6.80 17.90
CA ASP A 344 3.45 7.05 19.16
C ASP A 344 4.95 6.74 19.03
N PHE A 345 5.28 5.66 18.32
CA PHE A 345 6.67 5.30 18.05
C PHE A 345 7.37 6.35 17.17
N ALA A 346 6.69 6.88 16.17
CA ALA A 346 7.21 7.97 15.35
C ALA A 346 7.53 9.23 16.17
N ALA A 347 6.66 9.58 17.12
CA ALA A 347 6.91 10.69 18.06
C ALA A 347 8.15 10.43 18.94
N ALA A 348 8.32 9.18 19.41
CA ALA A 348 9.48 8.79 20.20
C ALA A 348 10.79 8.81 19.40
N VAL A 349 10.76 8.36 18.13
CA VAL A 349 11.91 8.40 17.22
C VAL A 349 12.32 9.84 16.94
N ARG A 350 11.37 10.73 16.65
CA ARG A 350 11.63 12.15 16.43
C ARG A 350 12.30 12.80 17.63
N ALA A 351 11.78 12.54 18.84
CA ALA A 351 12.36 13.10 20.07
C ALA A 351 13.81 12.64 20.33
N ARG A 352 14.20 11.44 19.85
CA ARG A 352 15.59 10.96 19.93
C ARG A 352 16.50 11.66 18.91
N GLY A 353 15.98 12.05 17.75
CA GLY A 353 16.74 12.75 16.71
C GLY A 353 16.99 14.23 17.03
N ASP A 354 16.15 14.85 17.86
CA ASP A 354 16.25 16.25 18.29
C ASP A 354 17.13 16.41 19.54
N ALA A 355 17.56 15.31 20.20
CA ALA A 355 18.39 15.29 21.42
C ALA A 355 19.87 15.05 21.10
#